data_d7c7bcef6c191d1ed90ef41a04a0fe94
#
_entry.id   d7c7bcef6c191d1ed90ef41a04a0fe94
#
_cell.length_a   1.000
_cell.length_b   1.000
_cell.length_c   1.000
_cell.angle_alpha   90.00
_cell.angle_beta   90.00
_cell.angle_gamma   90.00
#
_symmetry.space_group_name_H-M   'P 1'
#
loop_
_entity.id
_entity.type
_entity.pdbx_description
1 polymer ?
#
loop_
_entity_poly.entity_id
_entity_poly.type
_entity_poly.pdbx_seq_one_letter_code
_entity_poly.pdbx_strand_id
1 'polypeptide(L)'
;MKTDQKLNMTMLCDFYELTMGNGYLKAGFQDRITYFDVYFRSVPDGGGYAIAAGLDQLIDYIEDLHFDEQDIEYLRGRNMFCEEFLDYLANFHFSGDIYAVPEGTPVFPKEPMVVVRAPAIEAQLLETFALLTVNHQSLIATKANRIVRAAKGRAVMEFGSRRAQGSAAAIDGARAAYIAGCCGTACTISDQLYGTPALGTMAHAWVQMFDNEYDAFATYCKLYPQNAVLLVDTYNTLKSGIPNAIRAFNDVLKPMGIKKCGIRLDSGDIAYLSRKARKMLDDAGWESCTITVSNSLDEYLIQDLWMQDAKIDAFGVGERLITAKSEPVFGCVYKLVAVENEKGEVIPKIKISENVGKITTPHFKKLYRFYGRDTGKAISDYLTVYDETVDDSRNLEIFDPDATWKRKEVYHFEARELLVPIYLNGKLVYKRPGIEEIKRYCAEQVDTLWDEVKRFDNPHNYYVDLSQKLYDIKNHLLNEKN
;
A
#
# COMPACT_ATOMS: atom_id res chain seq x y z
N MET A 1 -2.66 -4.72 -29.92
CA MET A 1 -1.82 -5.60 -29.10
C MET A 1 -2.55 -6.93 -29.04
N LYS A 2 -1.91 -8.03 -29.43
CA LYS A 2 -2.46 -9.37 -29.26
C LYS A 2 -2.40 -9.71 -27.77
N THR A 3 -3.55 -9.97 -27.17
CA THR A 3 -3.77 -10.15 -25.71
C THR A 3 -3.39 -11.54 -25.17
N ASP A 4 -2.66 -12.35 -25.93
CA ASP A 4 -2.40 -13.76 -25.58
C ASP A 4 -0.96 -14.08 -25.13
N GLN A 5 -0.08 -13.09 -25.02
CA GLN A 5 1.23 -13.26 -24.39
C GLN A 5 1.25 -12.45 -23.08
N LYS A 6 1.45 -13.13 -21.95
CA LYS A 6 1.83 -12.50 -20.69
C LYS A 6 3.05 -11.62 -20.99
N LEU A 7 2.94 -10.31 -20.80
CA LEU A 7 4.05 -9.40 -21.08
C LEU A 7 5.20 -9.75 -20.12
N ASN A 8 6.36 -10.09 -20.69
CA ASN A 8 7.57 -10.23 -19.89
C ASN A 8 7.98 -8.85 -19.34
N MET A 9 7.98 -8.71 -18.03
CA MET A 9 8.28 -7.43 -17.34
C MET A 9 9.77 -7.26 -17.06
N THR A 10 10.63 -8.18 -17.42
CA THR A 10 12.08 -8.15 -17.17
C THR A 10 12.74 -6.88 -17.74
N MET A 11 12.29 -6.43 -18.92
CA MET A 11 12.77 -5.18 -19.51
C MET A 11 12.15 -3.91 -18.93
N LEU A 12 11.30 -4.01 -17.93
CA LEU A 12 10.82 -2.86 -17.16
C LEU A 12 11.88 -2.47 -16.10
N CYS A 13 13.00 -2.00 -16.58
CA CYS A 13 14.12 -1.51 -15.78
C CYS A 13 14.59 -0.17 -16.33
N ASP A 14 15.17 0.67 -15.49
CA ASP A 14 15.82 1.88 -15.94
C ASP A 14 17.08 1.52 -16.74
N PHE A 15 17.30 2.18 -17.88
CA PHE A 15 18.40 1.80 -18.79
C PHE A 15 19.80 1.85 -18.13
N TYR A 16 19.97 2.68 -17.09
CA TYR A 16 21.23 2.72 -16.34
C TYR A 16 21.52 1.41 -15.58
N GLU A 17 20.52 0.63 -15.20
CA GLU A 17 20.69 -0.66 -14.54
C GLU A 17 21.45 -1.62 -15.45
N LEU A 18 21.09 -1.65 -16.72
CA LEU A 18 21.78 -2.45 -17.75
C LEU A 18 23.19 -1.91 -18.04
N THR A 19 23.37 -0.59 -18.17
CA THR A 19 24.71 -0.02 -18.44
C THR A 19 25.64 -0.18 -17.25
N MET A 20 25.15 -0.05 -16.02
CA MET A 20 25.90 -0.35 -14.80
C MET A 20 26.23 -1.85 -14.71
N GLY A 21 25.26 -2.73 -15.00
CA GLY A 21 25.47 -4.18 -15.03
C GLY A 21 26.60 -4.58 -15.96
N ASN A 22 26.60 -4.09 -17.20
CA ASN A 22 27.70 -4.27 -18.13
C ASN A 22 29.03 -3.73 -17.61
N GLY A 23 28.99 -2.57 -16.93
CA GLY A 23 30.16 -1.98 -16.27
C GLY A 23 30.69 -2.84 -15.13
N TYR A 24 29.81 -3.37 -14.28
CA TYR A 24 30.18 -4.27 -13.17
C TYR A 24 30.86 -5.54 -13.68
N LEU A 25 30.32 -6.14 -14.76
CA LEU A 25 30.95 -7.31 -15.39
C LEU A 25 32.38 -6.99 -15.87
N LYS A 26 32.56 -5.88 -16.60
CA LYS A 26 33.89 -5.47 -17.11
C LYS A 26 34.87 -5.08 -16.01
N ALA A 27 34.39 -4.61 -14.87
CA ALA A 27 35.20 -4.29 -13.70
C ALA A 27 35.49 -5.49 -12.79
N GLY A 28 34.93 -6.69 -13.09
CA GLY A 28 35.09 -7.90 -12.29
C GLY A 28 34.29 -7.85 -10.97
N PHE A 29 33.17 -7.11 -10.94
CA PHE A 29 32.31 -6.95 -9.75
C PHE A 29 31.00 -7.74 -9.83
N GLN A 30 30.78 -8.54 -10.90
CA GLN A 30 29.55 -9.27 -11.10
C GLN A 30 29.15 -10.16 -9.90
N ASP A 31 30.14 -10.81 -9.26
CA ASP A 31 29.94 -11.71 -8.13
C ASP A 31 30.04 -11.03 -6.76
N ARG A 32 30.30 -9.72 -6.75
CA ARG A 32 30.43 -8.96 -5.51
C ARG A 32 29.09 -8.83 -4.83
N ILE A 33 28.97 -9.34 -3.63
CA ILE A 33 27.74 -9.23 -2.85
C ILE A 33 27.51 -7.78 -2.41
N THR A 34 26.32 -7.29 -2.66
CA THR A 34 25.86 -5.94 -2.35
C THR A 34 24.60 -6.00 -1.49
N TYR A 35 24.38 -4.94 -0.72
CA TYR A 35 23.18 -4.78 0.12
C TYR A 35 22.48 -3.49 -0.24
N PHE A 36 21.21 -3.59 -0.61
CA PHE A 36 20.36 -2.46 -0.92
C PHE A 36 19.14 -2.42 -0.01
N ASP A 37 18.78 -1.22 0.42
CA ASP A 37 17.54 -0.97 1.15
C ASP A 37 16.52 -0.26 0.25
N VAL A 38 15.27 -0.71 0.29
CA VAL A 38 14.08 0.05 -0.12
C VAL A 38 13.51 0.74 1.11
N TYR A 39 13.43 2.06 1.10
CA TYR A 39 12.84 2.86 2.19
C TYR A 39 12.28 4.18 1.66
N PHE A 40 11.41 4.82 2.44
CA PHE A 40 10.83 6.13 2.12
C PHE A 40 11.26 7.20 3.12
N ARG A 41 11.04 8.50 2.80
CA ARG A 41 11.58 9.62 3.57
C ARG A 41 10.53 10.39 4.35
N SER A 42 9.31 10.42 3.89
CA SER A 42 8.18 11.11 4.51
C SER A 42 6.89 10.35 4.28
N VAL A 43 5.98 10.42 5.23
CA VAL A 43 4.65 9.83 5.08
C VAL A 43 3.79 10.78 4.24
N PRO A 44 3.09 10.28 3.20
CA PRO A 44 2.18 11.12 2.42
C PRO A 44 1.11 11.80 3.27
N ASP A 45 0.63 12.96 2.82
CA ASP A 45 -0.38 13.78 3.49
C ASP A 45 0.00 14.17 4.94
N GLY A 46 1.30 14.24 5.25
CA GLY A 46 1.78 14.53 6.59
C GLY A 46 1.30 13.53 7.63
N GLY A 47 1.02 12.29 7.23
CA GLY A 47 0.55 11.23 8.12
C GLY A 47 1.61 10.76 9.11
N GLY A 48 1.22 10.05 10.16
CA GLY A 48 2.14 9.54 11.18
C GLY A 48 2.78 8.20 10.83
N TYR A 49 2.24 7.46 9.86
CA TYR A 49 2.74 6.17 9.38
C TYR A 49 2.23 5.88 7.97
N ALA A 50 2.88 4.94 7.30
CA ALA A 50 2.43 4.37 6.04
C ALA A 50 2.12 2.88 6.20
N ILE A 51 1.44 2.28 5.22
CA ILE A 51 1.17 0.83 5.18
C ILE A 51 2.02 0.20 4.08
N ALA A 52 2.83 -0.78 4.43
CA ALA A 52 3.62 -1.53 3.47
C ALA A 52 2.73 -2.43 2.60
N ALA A 53 2.90 -2.35 1.29
CA ALA A 53 2.21 -3.22 0.33
C ALA A 53 3.02 -3.36 -0.97
N GLY A 54 2.75 -4.39 -1.77
CA GLY A 54 3.41 -4.66 -3.05
C GLY A 54 4.45 -5.79 -3.00
N LEU A 55 4.64 -6.45 -1.87
CA LEU A 55 5.58 -7.56 -1.74
C LEU A 55 5.15 -8.76 -2.60
N ASP A 56 3.86 -9.04 -2.69
CA ASP A 56 3.32 -10.16 -3.45
C ASP A 56 3.67 -10.06 -4.95
N GLN A 57 3.50 -8.86 -5.54
CA GLN A 57 3.85 -8.59 -6.93
C GLN A 57 5.37 -8.55 -7.17
N LEU A 58 6.14 -8.14 -6.17
CA LEU A 58 7.60 -8.22 -6.24
C LEU A 58 8.07 -9.68 -6.27
N ILE A 59 7.45 -10.57 -5.50
CA ILE A 59 7.73 -12.01 -5.54
C ILE A 59 7.38 -12.57 -6.91
N ASP A 60 6.18 -12.27 -7.45
CA ASP A 60 5.78 -12.72 -8.79
C ASP A 60 6.76 -12.27 -9.89
N TYR A 61 7.27 -11.03 -9.79
CA TYR A 61 8.26 -10.52 -10.72
C TYR A 61 9.57 -11.31 -10.66
N ILE A 62 10.09 -11.59 -9.46
CA ILE A 62 11.35 -12.32 -9.27
C ILE A 62 11.24 -13.76 -9.76
N GLU A 63 10.11 -14.43 -9.53
CA GLU A 63 9.85 -15.78 -10.02
C GLU A 63 9.78 -15.85 -11.57
N ASP A 64 9.32 -14.76 -12.21
CA ASP A 64 9.20 -14.65 -13.67
C ASP A 64 10.42 -13.97 -14.34
N LEU A 65 11.41 -13.50 -13.57
CA LEU A 65 12.51 -12.67 -14.07
C LEU A 65 13.48 -13.48 -14.95
N HIS A 66 13.43 -13.25 -16.27
CA HIS A 66 14.30 -13.87 -17.26
C HIS A 66 14.38 -13.02 -18.51
N PHE A 67 15.53 -12.99 -19.15
CA PHE A 67 15.71 -12.34 -20.45
C PHE A 67 15.50 -13.35 -21.57
N ASP A 68 14.54 -13.12 -22.44
CA ASP A 68 14.29 -13.97 -23.60
C ASP A 68 15.20 -13.60 -24.81
N GLU A 69 15.12 -14.40 -25.88
CA GLU A 69 15.93 -14.19 -27.06
C GLU A 69 15.66 -12.81 -27.74
N GLN A 70 14.41 -12.32 -27.67
CA GLN A 70 14.03 -11.03 -28.24
C GLN A 70 14.63 -9.87 -27.42
N ASP A 71 14.66 -9.99 -26.09
CA ASP A 71 15.31 -9.05 -25.19
C ASP A 71 16.81 -8.94 -25.50
N ILE A 72 17.48 -10.10 -25.63
CA ILE A 72 18.92 -10.16 -25.91
C ILE A 72 19.24 -9.58 -27.30
N GLU A 73 18.45 -9.91 -28.33
CA GLU A 73 18.63 -9.32 -29.67
C GLU A 73 18.40 -7.82 -29.69
N TYR A 74 17.37 -7.33 -28.97
CA TYR A 74 17.14 -5.89 -28.82
C TYR A 74 18.35 -5.21 -28.18
N LEU A 75 18.87 -5.75 -27.09
CA LEU A 75 20.02 -5.19 -26.37
C LEU A 75 21.29 -5.24 -27.25
N ARG A 76 21.53 -6.34 -27.99
CA ARG A 76 22.63 -6.46 -28.96
C ARG A 76 22.54 -5.39 -30.03
N GLY A 77 21.36 -5.13 -30.54
CA GLY A 77 21.10 -4.09 -31.54
C GLY A 77 21.40 -2.66 -31.07
N ARG A 78 21.48 -2.45 -29.73
CA ARG A 78 21.88 -1.15 -29.16
C ARG A 78 23.37 -0.84 -29.35
N ASN A 79 24.22 -1.83 -29.62
CA ASN A 79 25.68 -1.70 -29.78
C ASN A 79 26.39 -1.02 -28.58
N MET A 80 25.89 -1.26 -27.37
CA MET A 80 26.43 -0.66 -26.13
C MET A 80 26.91 -1.71 -25.13
N PHE A 81 26.53 -2.95 -25.31
CA PHE A 81 26.79 -4.05 -24.39
C PHE A 81 27.76 -5.04 -25.00
N CYS A 82 28.66 -5.61 -24.20
CA CYS A 82 29.55 -6.67 -24.65
C CYS A 82 28.81 -8.02 -24.71
N GLU A 83 29.29 -8.93 -25.55
CA GLU A 83 28.63 -10.25 -25.69
C GLU A 83 28.63 -11.04 -24.38
N GLU A 84 29.69 -10.93 -23.58
CA GLU A 84 29.77 -11.63 -22.28
C GLU A 84 28.66 -11.15 -21.30
N PHE A 85 28.24 -9.87 -21.38
CA PHE A 85 27.13 -9.36 -20.60
C PHE A 85 25.78 -9.85 -21.14
N LEU A 86 25.63 -9.90 -22.46
CA LEU A 86 24.42 -10.45 -23.10
C LEU A 86 24.27 -11.96 -22.78
N ASP A 87 25.38 -12.70 -22.80
CA ASP A 87 25.40 -14.11 -22.37
C ASP A 87 25.04 -14.25 -20.88
N TYR A 88 25.52 -13.37 -20.02
CA TYR A 88 25.13 -13.32 -18.59
C TYR A 88 23.63 -13.11 -18.43
N LEU A 89 23.05 -12.14 -19.16
CA LEU A 89 21.60 -11.86 -19.11
C LEU A 89 20.78 -13.04 -19.64
N ALA A 90 21.20 -13.67 -20.75
CA ALA A 90 20.52 -14.85 -21.32
C ALA A 90 20.44 -16.04 -20.36
N ASN A 91 21.37 -16.12 -19.40
CA ASN A 91 21.41 -17.16 -18.36
C ASN A 91 21.04 -16.61 -16.98
N PHE A 92 20.40 -15.43 -16.94
CA PHE A 92 20.10 -14.76 -15.68
C PHE A 92 19.14 -15.58 -14.80
N HIS A 93 19.48 -15.66 -13.52
CA HIS A 93 18.58 -16.11 -12.46
C HIS A 93 18.95 -15.37 -11.16
N PHE A 94 17.97 -15.06 -10.36
CA PHE A 94 18.20 -14.44 -9.07
C PHE A 94 18.71 -15.49 -8.09
N SER A 95 19.87 -15.24 -7.46
CA SER A 95 20.54 -16.13 -6.52
C SER A 95 20.68 -15.59 -5.11
N GLY A 96 20.23 -14.35 -4.88
CA GLY A 96 20.43 -13.60 -3.64
C GLY A 96 19.43 -13.93 -2.52
N ASP A 97 19.53 -13.12 -1.46
CA ASP A 97 18.61 -13.12 -0.32
C ASP A 97 17.77 -11.84 -0.34
N ILE A 98 16.50 -11.97 0.05
CA ILE A 98 15.60 -10.82 0.24
C ILE A 98 14.93 -10.95 1.60
N TYR A 99 14.95 -9.84 2.34
CA TYR A 99 14.20 -9.68 3.58
C TYR A 99 13.22 -8.53 3.39
N ALA A 100 11.99 -8.66 3.89
CA ALA A 100 11.00 -7.60 3.78
C ALA A 100 10.08 -7.57 4.99
N VAL A 101 9.46 -6.42 5.23
CA VAL A 101 8.33 -6.33 6.16
C VAL A 101 7.11 -6.98 5.51
N PRO A 102 6.29 -7.76 6.23
CA PRO A 102 5.04 -8.31 5.70
C PRO A 102 4.09 -7.21 5.24
N GLU A 103 3.31 -7.49 4.18
CA GLU A 103 2.28 -6.55 3.72
C GLU A 103 1.26 -6.26 4.83
N GLY A 104 0.78 -5.03 4.88
CA GLY A 104 -0.10 -4.56 5.95
C GLY A 104 0.62 -4.02 7.19
N THR A 105 1.95 -4.17 7.28
CA THR A 105 2.73 -3.59 8.38
C THR A 105 2.72 -2.06 8.30
N PRO A 106 2.35 -1.34 9.38
CA PRO A 106 2.63 0.09 9.50
C PRO A 106 4.14 0.32 9.50
N VAL A 107 4.64 1.23 8.67
CA VAL A 107 6.07 1.54 8.51
C VAL A 107 6.31 3.04 8.64
N PHE A 108 7.54 3.40 8.99
CA PHE A 108 7.93 4.77 9.26
C PHE A 108 9.10 5.21 8.38
N PRO A 109 9.33 6.53 8.20
CA PRO A 109 10.42 7.03 7.38
C PRO A 109 11.80 6.50 7.81
N LYS A 110 12.66 6.21 6.82
CA LYS A 110 14.03 5.72 6.98
C LYS A 110 14.17 4.24 7.43
N GLU A 111 13.08 3.52 7.63
CA GLU A 111 13.09 2.08 7.87
C GLU A 111 13.24 1.31 6.56
N PRO A 112 14.07 0.27 6.51
CA PRO A 112 14.11 -0.62 5.36
C PRO A 112 12.81 -1.42 5.30
N MET A 113 12.05 -1.26 4.21
CA MET A 113 10.86 -2.05 3.90
C MET A 113 11.23 -3.36 3.20
N VAL A 114 12.25 -3.30 2.36
CA VAL A 114 12.85 -4.46 1.67
C VAL A 114 14.37 -4.30 1.74
N VAL A 115 15.07 -5.38 2.03
CA VAL A 115 16.52 -5.48 1.98
C VAL A 115 16.89 -6.55 0.95
N VAL A 116 17.70 -6.19 -0.03
CA VAL A 116 18.22 -7.11 -1.05
C VAL A 116 19.70 -7.33 -0.79
N ARG A 117 20.10 -8.58 -0.57
CA ARG A 117 21.50 -9.04 -0.51
C ARG A 117 21.75 -9.95 -1.70
N ALA A 118 22.49 -9.49 -2.69
CA ALA A 118 22.73 -10.27 -3.90
C ALA A 118 24.01 -9.83 -4.62
N PRO A 119 24.50 -10.63 -5.59
CA PRO A 119 25.51 -10.20 -6.55
C PRO A 119 25.13 -8.87 -7.21
N ALA A 120 26.12 -8.03 -7.50
CA ALA A 120 25.90 -6.63 -7.87
C ALA A 120 24.95 -6.43 -9.05
N ILE A 121 25.03 -7.26 -10.09
CA ILE A 121 24.16 -7.17 -11.28
C ILE A 121 22.74 -7.59 -10.91
N GLU A 122 22.59 -8.69 -10.18
CA GLU A 122 21.28 -9.20 -9.77
C GLU A 122 20.52 -8.19 -8.89
N ALA A 123 21.22 -7.64 -7.87
CA ALA A 123 20.62 -6.63 -7.00
C ALA A 123 20.22 -5.37 -7.77
N GLN A 124 21.04 -4.95 -8.75
CA GLN A 124 20.75 -3.74 -9.54
C GLN A 124 19.50 -3.89 -10.41
N LEU A 125 19.30 -5.04 -11.04
CA LEU A 125 18.16 -5.28 -11.94
C LEU A 125 16.80 -5.39 -11.24
N LEU A 126 16.77 -5.39 -9.91
CA LEU A 126 15.51 -5.36 -9.14
C LEU A 126 15.02 -3.93 -8.84
N GLU A 127 15.85 -2.89 -9.01
CA GLU A 127 15.58 -1.54 -8.50
C GLU A 127 14.25 -0.98 -9.01
N THR A 128 14.09 -0.88 -10.32
CA THR A 128 12.93 -0.20 -10.91
C THR A 128 11.62 -0.90 -10.56
N PHE A 129 11.56 -2.23 -10.71
CA PHE A 129 10.30 -2.94 -10.43
C PHE A 129 9.96 -2.94 -8.94
N ALA A 130 10.95 -3.14 -8.06
CA ALA A 130 10.73 -3.07 -6.62
C ALA A 130 10.20 -1.69 -6.19
N LEU A 131 10.79 -0.62 -6.72
CA LEU A 131 10.33 0.75 -6.44
C LEU A 131 8.94 1.02 -7.00
N LEU A 132 8.66 0.64 -8.25
CA LEU A 132 7.36 0.85 -8.89
C LEU A 132 6.24 0.21 -8.07
N THR A 133 6.43 -1.05 -7.69
CA THR A 133 5.43 -1.84 -6.98
C THR A 133 5.22 -1.36 -5.54
N VAL A 134 6.30 -1.21 -4.78
CA VAL A 134 6.23 -0.77 -3.36
C VAL A 134 5.72 0.67 -3.26
N ASN A 135 6.18 1.58 -4.12
CA ASN A 135 5.69 2.98 -4.12
C ASN A 135 4.18 3.05 -4.35
N HIS A 136 3.70 2.44 -5.44
CA HIS A 136 2.30 2.54 -5.81
C HIS A 136 1.38 1.90 -4.76
N GLN A 137 1.64 0.64 -4.41
CA GLN A 137 0.73 -0.08 -3.53
C GLN A 137 0.78 0.45 -2.09
N SER A 138 1.96 0.81 -1.57
CA SER A 138 2.04 1.43 -0.23
C SER A 138 1.38 2.80 -0.18
N LEU A 139 1.48 3.61 -1.24
CA LEU A 139 0.78 4.88 -1.35
C LEU A 139 -0.74 4.69 -1.26
N ILE A 140 -1.29 3.79 -2.08
CA ILE A 140 -2.74 3.55 -2.13
C ILE A 140 -3.25 2.90 -0.83
N ALA A 141 -2.50 1.94 -0.27
CA ALA A 141 -2.83 1.35 1.03
C ALA A 141 -2.85 2.41 2.15
N THR A 142 -1.86 3.29 2.18
CA THR A 142 -1.78 4.39 3.15
C THR A 142 -2.98 5.34 3.02
N LYS A 143 -3.30 5.77 1.79
CA LYS A 143 -4.45 6.63 1.51
C LYS A 143 -5.77 5.96 1.88
N ALA A 144 -5.94 4.69 1.50
CA ALA A 144 -7.13 3.91 1.84
C ALA A 144 -7.31 3.77 3.36
N ASN A 145 -6.23 3.48 4.11
CA ASN A 145 -6.30 3.38 5.57
C ASN A 145 -6.75 4.68 6.23
N ARG A 146 -6.26 5.84 5.77
CA ARG A 146 -6.73 7.15 6.24
C ARG A 146 -8.24 7.32 6.02
N ILE A 147 -8.72 7.01 4.81
CA ILE A 147 -10.15 7.11 4.44
C ILE A 147 -11.01 6.15 5.27
N VAL A 148 -10.59 4.89 5.43
CA VAL A 148 -11.30 3.88 6.22
C VAL A 148 -11.41 4.32 7.69
N ARG A 149 -10.36 4.87 8.27
CA ARG A 149 -10.39 5.39 9.64
C ARG A 149 -11.32 6.61 9.79
N ALA A 150 -11.33 7.52 8.79
CA ALA A 150 -12.25 8.64 8.77
C ALA A 150 -13.72 8.20 8.72
N ALA A 151 -14.01 7.05 8.13
CA ALA A 151 -15.35 6.46 8.06
C ALA A 151 -15.90 5.93 9.39
N LYS A 152 -15.08 5.88 10.46
CA LYS A 152 -15.50 5.50 11.83
C LYS A 152 -16.29 4.18 11.88
N GLY A 153 -15.75 3.13 11.25
CA GLY A 153 -16.37 1.80 11.21
C GLY A 153 -17.46 1.61 10.16
N ARG A 154 -17.78 2.63 9.35
CA ARG A 154 -18.66 2.46 8.18
C ARG A 154 -17.87 1.82 7.02
N ALA A 155 -18.58 1.06 6.20
CA ALA A 155 -18.00 0.42 5.03
C ALA A 155 -17.46 1.44 4.03
N VAL A 156 -16.25 1.20 3.53
CA VAL A 156 -15.63 1.98 2.46
C VAL A 156 -15.38 1.04 1.28
N MET A 157 -15.95 1.39 0.12
CA MET A 157 -15.75 0.69 -1.15
C MET A 157 -14.81 1.49 -2.04
N GLU A 158 -13.83 0.83 -2.65
CA GLU A 158 -12.96 1.43 -3.64
C GLU A 158 -13.69 1.50 -4.99
N PHE A 159 -13.99 2.69 -5.51
CA PHE A 159 -14.73 2.93 -6.75
C PHE A 159 -13.92 3.71 -7.79
N GLY A 160 -12.59 3.62 -7.73
CA GLY A 160 -11.69 4.47 -8.49
C GLY A 160 -11.10 3.86 -9.78
N SER A 161 -11.34 2.59 -10.10
CA SER A 161 -10.66 1.87 -11.20
C SER A 161 -10.57 2.68 -12.51
N ARG A 162 -11.67 3.33 -12.94
CA ARG A 162 -11.72 4.16 -14.16
C ARG A 162 -10.96 5.49 -14.07
N ARG A 163 -10.38 5.82 -12.92
CA ARG A 163 -9.60 7.04 -12.65
C ARG A 163 -8.12 6.75 -12.39
N ALA A 164 -7.74 5.46 -12.31
CA ALA A 164 -6.36 5.06 -12.10
C ALA A 164 -5.46 5.37 -13.31
N GLN A 165 -4.17 5.49 -13.09
CA GLN A 165 -3.17 5.77 -14.10
C GLN A 165 -2.72 4.48 -14.82
N GLY A 166 -3.64 3.81 -15.46
CA GLY A 166 -3.41 2.57 -16.21
C GLY A 166 -4.01 1.34 -15.56
N SER A 167 -4.02 0.22 -16.28
CA SER A 167 -4.67 -1.02 -15.87
C SER A 167 -4.02 -1.64 -14.62
N ALA A 168 -2.70 -1.70 -14.57
CA ALA A 168 -1.98 -2.21 -13.41
C ALA A 168 -2.29 -1.40 -12.16
N ALA A 169 -2.28 -0.05 -12.27
CA ALA A 169 -2.63 0.83 -11.15
C ALA A 169 -4.08 0.63 -10.66
N ALA A 170 -5.02 0.32 -11.56
CA ALA A 170 -6.39 -0.01 -11.16
C ALA A 170 -6.49 -1.34 -10.42
N ILE A 171 -5.79 -2.36 -10.90
CA ILE A 171 -5.84 -3.72 -10.37
C ILE A 171 -5.13 -3.81 -9.01
N ASP A 172 -3.88 -3.37 -8.98
CA ASP A 172 -3.03 -3.45 -7.78
C ASP A 172 -3.44 -2.41 -6.73
N GLY A 173 -3.93 -1.24 -7.18
CA GLY A 173 -4.49 -0.23 -6.28
C GLY A 173 -5.76 -0.70 -5.58
N ALA A 174 -6.63 -1.45 -6.27
CA ALA A 174 -7.81 -2.07 -5.65
C ALA A 174 -7.40 -3.08 -4.58
N ARG A 175 -6.38 -3.93 -4.85
CA ARG A 175 -5.80 -4.85 -3.88
C ARG A 175 -5.24 -4.12 -2.66
N ALA A 176 -4.43 -3.10 -2.89
CA ALA A 176 -3.81 -2.30 -1.83
C ALA A 176 -4.86 -1.60 -0.95
N ALA A 177 -5.92 -1.06 -1.53
CA ALA A 177 -7.03 -0.47 -0.80
C ALA A 177 -7.78 -1.50 0.06
N TYR A 178 -7.93 -2.73 -0.44
CA TYR A 178 -8.57 -3.82 0.30
C TYR A 178 -7.75 -4.25 1.52
N ILE A 179 -6.43 -4.44 1.35
CA ILE A 179 -5.50 -4.72 2.45
C ILE A 179 -5.65 -3.68 3.57
N ALA A 180 -5.77 -2.42 3.20
CA ALA A 180 -5.84 -1.29 4.13
C ALA A 180 -7.22 -1.04 4.76
N GLY A 181 -8.22 -1.90 4.47
CA GLY A 181 -9.50 -1.92 5.17
C GLY A 181 -10.74 -1.62 4.32
N CYS A 182 -10.62 -1.29 3.02
CA CYS A 182 -11.79 -1.22 2.14
C CYS A 182 -12.54 -2.56 2.13
N CYS A 183 -13.86 -2.54 2.04
CA CYS A 183 -14.67 -3.76 2.07
C CYS A 183 -14.80 -4.45 0.70
N GLY A 184 -14.34 -3.80 -0.38
CA GLY A 184 -14.34 -4.32 -1.74
C GLY A 184 -14.05 -3.23 -2.75
N THR A 185 -14.08 -3.58 -4.04
CA THR A 185 -13.71 -2.72 -5.14
C THR A 185 -14.69 -2.80 -6.30
N ALA A 186 -14.72 -1.76 -7.16
CA ALA A 186 -15.40 -1.82 -8.46
C ALA A 186 -14.55 -2.53 -9.53
N CYS A 187 -13.31 -2.93 -9.23
CA CYS A 187 -12.37 -3.56 -10.15
C CYS A 187 -12.58 -5.07 -10.21
N THR A 188 -13.43 -5.54 -11.11
CA THR A 188 -13.80 -6.96 -11.22
C THR A 188 -12.60 -7.89 -11.44
N ILE A 189 -11.59 -7.46 -12.20
CA ILE A 189 -10.39 -8.28 -12.44
C ILE A 189 -9.53 -8.41 -11.16
N SER A 190 -9.55 -7.45 -10.25
CA SER A 190 -8.87 -7.55 -8.96
C SER A 190 -9.52 -8.63 -8.06
N ASP A 191 -10.85 -8.78 -8.15
CA ASP A 191 -11.55 -9.90 -7.51
C ASP A 191 -11.10 -11.24 -8.09
N GLN A 192 -11.09 -11.35 -9.40
CA GLN A 192 -10.70 -12.58 -10.08
C GLN A 192 -9.25 -13.00 -9.77
N LEU A 193 -8.33 -12.05 -9.67
CA LEU A 193 -6.90 -12.33 -9.49
C LEU A 193 -6.52 -12.51 -8.01
N TYR A 194 -7.08 -11.69 -7.12
CA TYR A 194 -6.65 -11.59 -5.73
C TYR A 194 -7.73 -11.94 -4.70
N GLY A 195 -8.98 -12.13 -5.14
CA GLY A 195 -10.09 -12.37 -4.23
C GLY A 195 -10.58 -11.11 -3.49
N THR A 196 -10.27 -9.91 -3.99
CA THR A 196 -10.82 -8.65 -3.47
C THR A 196 -12.28 -8.52 -3.89
N PRO A 197 -13.28 -8.57 -2.98
CA PRO A 197 -14.68 -8.65 -3.38
C PRO A 197 -15.13 -7.55 -4.35
N ALA A 198 -15.62 -7.93 -5.52
CA ALA A 198 -16.20 -6.98 -6.47
C ALA A 198 -17.53 -6.46 -5.97
N LEU A 199 -17.68 -5.14 -5.88
CA LEU A 199 -18.85 -4.45 -5.39
C LEU A 199 -19.29 -3.38 -6.38
N GLY A 200 -20.59 -3.17 -6.46
CA GLY A 200 -21.17 -2.14 -7.31
C GLY A 200 -22.68 -2.03 -7.10
N THR A 201 -23.25 -0.98 -7.66
CA THR A 201 -24.69 -0.77 -7.70
C THR A 201 -25.10 -0.56 -9.17
N MET A 202 -25.61 0.59 -9.52
CA MET A 202 -25.96 0.99 -10.89
C MET A 202 -25.30 2.34 -11.22
N ALA A 203 -25.24 2.68 -12.49
CA ALA A 203 -24.92 4.03 -12.97
C ALA A 203 -26.22 4.76 -13.36
N HIS A 204 -26.13 6.10 -13.49
CA HIS A 204 -27.27 6.92 -13.98
C HIS A 204 -27.82 6.43 -15.33
N ALA A 205 -26.96 5.88 -16.19
CA ALA A 205 -27.35 5.30 -17.48
C ALA A 205 -28.42 4.18 -17.33
N TRP A 206 -28.37 3.37 -16.25
CA TRP A 206 -29.42 2.39 -15.99
C TRP A 206 -30.77 3.04 -15.85
N VAL A 207 -30.85 4.11 -15.03
CA VAL A 207 -32.11 4.83 -14.81
C VAL A 207 -32.59 5.47 -16.09
N GLN A 208 -31.69 6.06 -16.87
CA GLN A 208 -32.00 6.75 -18.14
C GLN A 208 -32.44 5.83 -19.27
N MET A 209 -32.17 4.52 -19.21
CA MET A 209 -32.64 3.53 -20.18
C MET A 209 -34.13 3.20 -20.09
N PHE A 210 -34.79 3.57 -18.99
CA PHE A 210 -36.22 3.34 -18.76
C PHE A 210 -37.00 4.61 -19.02
N ASP A 211 -38.26 4.46 -19.38
CA ASP A 211 -39.19 5.58 -19.63
C ASP A 211 -39.44 6.42 -18.37
N ASN A 212 -39.31 5.81 -17.19
CA ASN A 212 -39.39 6.49 -15.91
C ASN A 212 -38.52 5.83 -14.84
N GLU A 213 -38.21 6.59 -13.82
CA GLU A 213 -37.32 6.19 -12.73
C GLU A 213 -37.85 5.03 -11.88
N TYR A 214 -39.16 4.97 -11.66
CA TYR A 214 -39.77 3.90 -10.90
C TYR A 214 -39.58 2.53 -11.56
N ASP A 215 -39.79 2.44 -12.89
CA ASP A 215 -39.62 1.18 -13.63
C ASP A 215 -38.15 0.69 -13.57
N ALA A 216 -37.20 1.60 -13.63
CA ALA A 216 -35.79 1.29 -13.44
C ALA A 216 -35.52 0.68 -12.06
N PHE A 217 -36.04 1.30 -11.01
CA PHE A 217 -35.86 0.87 -9.62
C PHE A 217 -36.61 -0.46 -9.33
N ALA A 218 -37.85 -0.58 -9.75
CA ALA A 218 -38.62 -1.79 -9.59
C ALA A 218 -37.99 -2.99 -10.30
N THR A 219 -37.49 -2.78 -11.51
CA THR A 219 -36.76 -3.82 -12.25
C THR A 219 -35.46 -4.24 -11.53
N TYR A 220 -34.67 -3.28 -11.03
CA TYR A 220 -33.49 -3.60 -10.27
C TYR A 220 -33.77 -4.38 -8.98
N CYS A 221 -34.79 -3.98 -8.24
CA CYS A 221 -35.26 -4.70 -7.05
C CYS A 221 -35.70 -6.15 -7.36
N LYS A 222 -36.31 -6.39 -8.52
CA LYS A 222 -36.69 -7.74 -8.96
C LYS A 222 -35.50 -8.62 -9.29
N LEU A 223 -34.49 -8.04 -9.96
CA LEU A 223 -33.31 -8.76 -10.40
C LEU A 223 -32.32 -9.03 -9.25
N TYR A 224 -32.16 -8.08 -8.36
CA TYR A 224 -31.17 -8.11 -7.26
C TYR A 224 -31.79 -7.84 -5.89
N PRO A 225 -32.79 -8.62 -5.47
CA PRO A 225 -33.57 -8.30 -4.28
C PRO A 225 -32.76 -8.26 -2.98
N GLN A 226 -31.66 -9.05 -2.89
CA GLN A 226 -30.78 -9.08 -1.69
C GLN A 226 -29.73 -7.95 -1.68
N ASN A 227 -29.53 -7.28 -2.82
CA ASN A 227 -28.52 -6.25 -3.02
C ASN A 227 -29.08 -4.99 -3.68
N ALA A 228 -30.35 -4.69 -3.44
CA ALA A 228 -31.04 -3.54 -4.03
C ALA A 228 -30.54 -2.23 -3.40
N VAL A 229 -29.56 -1.59 -4.04
CA VAL A 229 -29.10 -0.24 -3.73
C VAL A 229 -29.41 0.65 -4.93
N LEU A 230 -30.33 1.60 -4.76
CA LEU A 230 -30.89 2.43 -5.82
C LEU A 230 -30.22 3.81 -5.88
N LEU A 231 -29.78 4.23 -7.05
CA LEU A 231 -29.14 5.54 -7.30
C LEU A 231 -30.24 6.59 -7.52
N VAL A 232 -30.47 7.42 -6.50
CA VAL A 232 -31.70 8.24 -6.40
C VAL A 232 -31.53 9.71 -6.84
N ASP A 233 -30.37 10.07 -7.37
CA ASP A 233 -30.06 11.46 -7.75
C ASP A 233 -29.87 11.66 -9.27
N THR A 234 -30.48 10.78 -10.09
CA THR A 234 -30.44 10.93 -11.56
C THR A 234 -31.15 12.20 -12.02
N TYR A 235 -32.29 12.52 -11.43
CA TYR A 235 -33.09 13.72 -11.76
C TYR A 235 -33.29 14.65 -10.56
N ASN A 236 -34.18 14.30 -9.64
CA ASN A 236 -34.40 15.08 -8.43
C ASN A 236 -34.48 14.15 -7.22
N THR A 237 -33.46 14.21 -6.39
CA THR A 237 -33.31 13.30 -5.24
C THR A 237 -34.52 13.27 -4.33
N LEU A 238 -35.01 14.46 -3.89
CA LEU A 238 -36.09 14.55 -2.89
C LEU A 238 -37.49 14.48 -3.46
N LYS A 239 -37.71 14.98 -4.71
CA LYS A 239 -39.04 15.02 -5.31
C LYS A 239 -39.40 13.80 -6.15
N SER A 240 -38.39 13.08 -6.65
CA SER A 240 -38.54 11.93 -7.56
C SER A 240 -37.79 10.71 -7.06
N GLY A 241 -36.47 10.75 -6.90
CA GLY A 241 -35.61 9.61 -6.64
C GLY A 241 -36.00 8.84 -5.38
N ILE A 242 -36.00 9.48 -4.22
CA ILE A 242 -36.35 8.82 -2.94
C ILE A 242 -37.82 8.35 -2.94
N PRO A 243 -38.82 9.14 -3.36
CA PRO A 243 -40.21 8.67 -3.46
C PRO A 243 -40.36 7.44 -4.35
N ASN A 244 -39.72 7.40 -5.53
CA ASN A 244 -39.77 6.26 -6.42
C ASN A 244 -39.01 5.03 -5.87
N ALA A 245 -37.90 5.23 -5.15
CA ALA A 245 -37.20 4.15 -4.45
C ALA A 245 -38.07 3.53 -3.37
N ILE A 246 -38.70 4.34 -2.51
CA ILE A 246 -39.64 3.87 -1.47
C ILE A 246 -40.81 3.11 -2.10
N ARG A 247 -41.37 3.60 -3.20
CA ARG A 247 -42.44 2.92 -3.94
C ARG A 247 -41.93 1.56 -4.46
N ALA A 248 -40.75 1.50 -5.08
CA ALA A 248 -40.19 0.23 -5.57
C ALA A 248 -39.91 -0.76 -4.42
N PHE A 249 -39.43 -0.29 -3.27
CA PHE A 249 -39.27 -1.14 -2.08
C PHE A 249 -40.60 -1.68 -1.56
N ASN A 250 -41.65 -0.85 -1.52
CA ASN A 250 -42.97 -1.26 -1.08
C ASN A 250 -43.65 -2.26 -2.04
N ASP A 251 -43.53 -2.01 -3.35
CA ASP A 251 -44.22 -2.82 -4.37
C ASP A 251 -43.47 -4.12 -4.69
N VAL A 252 -42.13 -4.18 -4.51
CA VAL A 252 -41.31 -5.33 -4.91
C VAL A 252 -40.69 -6.05 -3.70
N LEU A 253 -39.89 -5.36 -2.86
CA LEU A 253 -39.14 -6.02 -1.79
C LEU A 253 -40.01 -6.43 -0.61
N LYS A 254 -40.95 -5.57 -0.21
CA LYS A 254 -41.86 -5.83 0.92
C LYS A 254 -42.70 -7.08 0.74
N PRO A 255 -43.33 -7.34 -0.43
CA PRO A 255 -44.05 -8.60 -0.68
C PRO A 255 -43.15 -9.85 -0.66
N MET A 256 -41.86 -9.70 -0.97
CA MET A 256 -40.84 -10.77 -0.89
C MET A 256 -40.32 -11.00 0.54
N GLY A 257 -40.77 -10.22 1.52
CA GLY A 257 -40.28 -10.28 2.90
C GLY A 257 -38.86 -9.73 3.10
N ILE A 258 -38.33 -8.98 2.11
CA ILE A 258 -36.98 -8.45 2.13
C ILE A 258 -37.01 -7.07 2.77
N LYS A 259 -36.21 -6.91 3.84
CA LYS A 259 -36.05 -5.65 4.58
C LYS A 259 -34.75 -4.95 4.27
N LYS A 260 -33.72 -5.68 3.79
CA LYS A 260 -32.40 -5.14 3.47
C LYS A 260 -32.44 -4.46 2.11
N CYS A 261 -32.29 -3.15 2.08
CA CYS A 261 -32.19 -2.34 0.86
C CYS A 261 -31.26 -1.15 1.12
N GLY A 262 -31.00 -0.37 0.09
CA GLY A 262 -30.19 0.84 0.20
C GLY A 262 -30.51 1.86 -0.87
N ILE A 263 -30.12 3.09 -0.62
CA ILE A 263 -30.05 4.16 -1.61
C ILE A 263 -28.62 4.65 -1.73
N ARG A 264 -28.29 5.24 -2.89
CA ARG A 264 -27.01 5.89 -3.12
C ARG A 264 -27.21 7.33 -3.58
N LEU A 265 -26.45 8.23 -2.96
CA LEU A 265 -26.35 9.65 -3.29
C LEU A 265 -24.96 9.91 -3.88
N ASP A 266 -24.89 10.44 -5.10
CA ASP A 266 -23.64 10.67 -5.85
C ASP A 266 -23.40 12.16 -6.15
N SER A 267 -24.37 13.03 -5.81
CA SER A 267 -24.33 14.45 -6.12
C SER A 267 -25.07 15.32 -5.11
N GLY A 268 -24.87 16.65 -5.21
CA GLY A 268 -25.50 17.64 -4.35
C GLY A 268 -24.85 17.77 -2.97
N ASP A 269 -25.51 18.48 -2.05
CA ASP A 269 -25.08 18.58 -0.65
C ASP A 269 -25.39 17.30 0.10
N ILE A 270 -24.37 16.46 0.26
CA ILE A 270 -24.50 15.12 0.85
C ILE A 270 -24.99 15.18 2.30
N ALA A 271 -24.52 16.14 3.11
CA ALA A 271 -24.95 16.25 4.50
C ALA A 271 -26.47 16.58 4.59
N TYR A 272 -26.90 17.58 3.82
CA TYR A 272 -28.32 17.94 3.75
C TYR A 272 -29.17 16.81 3.19
N LEU A 273 -28.78 16.24 2.05
CA LEU A 273 -29.56 15.21 1.36
C LEU A 273 -29.66 13.92 2.19
N SER A 274 -28.56 13.48 2.84
CA SER A 274 -28.61 12.28 3.66
C SER A 274 -29.54 12.41 4.87
N ARG A 275 -29.56 13.57 5.54
CA ARG A 275 -30.51 13.83 6.64
C ARG A 275 -31.97 13.80 6.16
N LYS A 276 -32.25 14.43 5.00
CA LYS A 276 -33.59 14.41 4.41
C LYS A 276 -34.00 13.01 3.95
N ALA A 277 -33.08 12.30 3.29
CA ALA A 277 -33.29 10.93 2.85
C ALA A 277 -33.62 10.00 4.03
N ARG A 278 -32.85 10.09 5.11
CA ARG A 278 -33.07 9.28 6.31
C ARG A 278 -34.46 9.49 6.88
N LYS A 279 -34.87 10.78 7.03
CA LYS A 279 -36.22 11.09 7.49
C LYS A 279 -37.31 10.51 6.59
N MET A 280 -37.20 10.65 5.27
CA MET A 280 -38.18 10.15 4.32
C MET A 280 -38.30 8.61 4.35
N LEU A 281 -37.16 7.93 4.49
CA LEU A 281 -37.09 6.48 4.60
C LEU A 281 -37.72 5.99 5.90
N ASP A 282 -37.43 6.65 7.03
CA ASP A 282 -37.98 6.34 8.35
C ASP A 282 -39.51 6.56 8.38
N ASP A 283 -39.96 7.71 7.88
CA ASP A 283 -41.41 8.03 7.78
C ASP A 283 -42.18 7.00 6.91
N ALA A 284 -41.48 6.31 6.00
CA ALA A 284 -42.05 5.26 5.14
C ALA A 284 -41.88 3.83 5.70
N GLY A 285 -41.32 3.64 6.89
CA GLY A 285 -41.08 2.36 7.55
C GLY A 285 -39.90 1.57 7.01
N TRP A 286 -38.87 2.28 6.46
CA TRP A 286 -37.62 1.73 5.93
C TRP A 286 -36.42 2.18 6.73
N GLU A 287 -36.48 2.07 8.08
CA GLU A 287 -35.41 2.48 9.00
C GLU A 287 -34.12 1.68 8.79
N SER A 288 -34.22 0.45 8.29
CA SER A 288 -33.08 -0.42 7.98
C SER A 288 -32.45 -0.16 6.61
N CYS A 289 -33.03 0.74 5.78
CA CYS A 289 -32.49 1.08 4.48
C CYS A 289 -31.18 1.85 4.65
N THR A 290 -30.10 1.37 4.04
CA THR A 290 -28.79 2.00 4.11
C THR A 290 -28.65 3.19 3.16
N ILE A 291 -27.88 4.20 3.56
CA ILE A 291 -27.54 5.36 2.74
C ILE A 291 -26.06 5.27 2.40
N THR A 292 -25.76 4.97 1.15
CA THR A 292 -24.41 5.00 0.59
C THR A 292 -24.17 6.34 -0.07
N VAL A 293 -23.00 6.93 0.13
CA VAL A 293 -22.60 8.17 -0.53
C VAL A 293 -21.34 7.99 -1.35
N SER A 294 -21.21 8.71 -2.44
CA SER A 294 -20.08 8.67 -3.34
C SER A 294 -19.84 10.06 -3.97
N ASN A 295 -18.78 10.18 -4.75
CA ASN A 295 -18.30 11.40 -5.42
C ASN A 295 -17.38 12.29 -4.56
N SER A 296 -16.17 12.45 -5.07
CA SER A 296 -15.13 13.39 -4.57
C SER A 296 -14.78 13.26 -3.07
N LEU A 297 -15.01 12.10 -2.49
CA LEU A 297 -14.75 11.82 -1.08
C LEU A 297 -13.27 11.57 -0.81
N ASP A 298 -12.81 12.08 0.32
CA ASP A 298 -11.55 11.76 0.97
C ASP A 298 -11.73 11.80 2.50
N GLU A 299 -10.65 11.55 3.24
CA GLU A 299 -10.68 11.53 4.71
C GLU A 299 -11.14 12.83 5.34
N TYR A 300 -10.82 13.98 4.74
CA TYR A 300 -11.18 15.30 5.26
C TYR A 300 -12.68 15.59 5.03
N LEU A 301 -13.15 15.38 3.82
CA LEU A 301 -14.59 15.56 3.53
C LEU A 301 -15.45 14.61 4.34
N ILE A 302 -15.02 13.37 4.55
CA ILE A 302 -15.74 12.41 5.42
C ILE A 302 -15.83 12.93 6.85
N GLN A 303 -14.76 13.51 7.40
CA GLN A 303 -14.81 14.14 8.71
C GLN A 303 -15.78 15.34 8.77
N ASP A 304 -15.78 16.19 7.75
CA ASP A 304 -16.72 17.33 7.65
C ASP A 304 -18.17 16.87 7.60
N LEU A 305 -18.45 15.77 6.86
CA LEU A 305 -19.79 15.19 6.81
C LEU A 305 -20.26 14.72 8.19
N TRP A 306 -19.37 14.13 9.00
CA TRP A 306 -19.69 13.75 10.37
C TRP A 306 -19.97 14.97 11.27
N MET A 307 -19.20 16.04 11.14
CA MET A 307 -19.43 17.26 11.91
C MET A 307 -20.77 17.91 11.56
N GLN A 308 -21.29 17.69 10.36
CA GLN A 308 -22.59 18.18 9.90
C GLN A 308 -23.74 17.20 10.18
N ASP A 309 -23.52 16.16 11.00
CA ASP A 309 -24.50 15.14 11.35
C ASP A 309 -25.11 14.42 10.13
N ALA A 310 -24.31 14.16 9.09
CA ALA A 310 -24.72 13.41 7.92
C ALA A 310 -25.12 11.96 8.32
N LYS A 311 -26.20 11.45 7.71
CA LYS A 311 -26.72 10.10 7.97
C LYS A 311 -26.24 9.16 6.88
N ILE A 312 -25.08 8.53 7.12
CA ILE A 312 -24.36 7.73 6.12
C ILE A 312 -23.99 6.37 6.72
N ASP A 313 -24.23 5.32 5.96
CA ASP A 313 -23.93 3.94 6.34
C ASP A 313 -22.74 3.35 5.57
N ALA A 314 -22.45 3.86 4.37
CA ALA A 314 -21.33 3.41 3.56
C ALA A 314 -20.80 4.51 2.62
N PHE A 315 -19.54 4.39 2.24
CA PHE A 315 -18.85 5.31 1.35
C PHE A 315 -18.32 4.59 0.11
N GLY A 316 -18.59 5.14 -1.08
CA GLY A 316 -17.94 4.75 -2.34
C GLY A 316 -16.89 5.79 -2.70
N VAL A 317 -15.62 5.48 -2.54
CA VAL A 317 -14.52 6.42 -2.74
C VAL A 317 -13.75 6.06 -4.00
N GLY A 318 -13.64 7.00 -4.92
CA GLY A 318 -13.06 6.75 -6.25
C GLY A 318 -11.75 7.48 -6.48
N GLU A 319 -11.80 8.58 -7.26
CA GLU A 319 -10.63 9.29 -7.78
C GLU A 319 -9.61 9.63 -6.69
N ARG A 320 -10.03 10.25 -5.59
CA ARG A 320 -9.09 10.74 -4.57
C ARG A 320 -8.37 9.63 -3.82
N LEU A 321 -8.94 8.41 -3.78
CA LEU A 321 -8.29 7.25 -3.23
C LEU A 321 -7.31 6.65 -4.23
N ILE A 322 -7.78 6.23 -5.42
CA ILE A 322 -6.99 5.43 -6.36
C ILE A 322 -5.83 6.21 -6.98
N THR A 323 -5.88 7.52 -6.97
CA THR A 323 -4.79 8.40 -7.45
C THR A 323 -3.97 9.01 -6.31
N ALA A 324 -4.35 8.77 -5.05
CA ALA A 324 -3.82 9.48 -3.88
C ALA A 324 -3.70 10.99 -4.17
N LYS A 325 -4.79 11.60 -4.67
CA LYS A 325 -4.80 12.90 -5.35
C LYS A 325 -4.12 14.03 -4.60
N SER A 326 -4.15 14.03 -3.29
CA SER A 326 -3.55 15.05 -2.44
C SER A 326 -2.02 15.04 -2.48
N GLU A 327 -1.42 13.85 -2.47
CA GLU A 327 0.02 13.64 -2.56
C GLU A 327 0.30 12.32 -3.31
N PRO A 328 0.46 12.36 -4.66
CA PRO A 328 0.45 11.16 -5.51
C PRO A 328 1.81 10.44 -5.59
N VAL A 329 2.76 10.74 -4.71
CA VAL A 329 4.09 10.15 -4.72
C VAL A 329 4.46 9.66 -3.32
N PHE A 330 4.78 8.37 -3.20
CA PHE A 330 5.24 7.79 -1.93
C PHE A 330 6.72 8.09 -1.66
N GLY A 331 7.54 8.08 -2.70
CA GLY A 331 8.93 8.51 -2.64
C GLY A 331 9.90 7.51 -2.02
N CYS A 332 9.65 6.20 -2.15
CA CYS A 332 10.65 5.18 -1.86
C CYS A 332 11.89 5.35 -2.73
N VAL A 333 13.00 4.92 -2.18
CA VAL A 333 14.31 4.88 -2.85
C VAL A 333 14.95 3.52 -2.64
N TYR A 334 15.79 3.12 -3.59
CA TYR A 334 16.62 1.92 -3.57
C TYR A 334 18.06 2.35 -3.39
N LYS A 335 18.72 2.00 -2.30
CA LYS A 335 20.04 2.56 -2.00
C LYS A 335 21.03 1.51 -1.51
N LEU A 336 22.21 1.50 -2.11
CA LEU A 336 23.36 0.71 -1.66
C LEU A 336 23.76 1.15 -0.25
N VAL A 337 23.78 0.20 0.69
CA VAL A 337 24.10 0.43 2.11
C VAL A 337 25.32 -0.36 2.59
N ALA A 338 25.71 -1.41 1.88
CA ALA A 338 26.93 -2.17 2.15
C ALA A 338 27.36 -3.00 0.92
N VAL A 339 28.59 -3.48 0.95
CA VAL A 339 29.12 -4.51 0.03
C VAL A 339 29.94 -5.51 0.84
N GLU A 340 30.18 -6.71 0.32
CA GLU A 340 31.17 -7.63 0.89
C GLU A 340 32.54 -7.44 0.25
N ASN A 341 33.58 -7.58 1.06
CA ASN A 341 34.96 -7.67 0.54
C ASN A 341 35.27 -9.13 0.16
N GLU A 342 36.50 -9.38 -0.33
CA GLU A 342 36.95 -10.72 -0.73
C GLU A 342 36.95 -11.77 0.41
N LYS A 343 36.93 -11.30 1.67
CA LYS A 343 36.84 -12.18 2.86
C LYS A 343 35.42 -12.42 3.33
N GLY A 344 34.40 -11.87 2.64
CA GLY A 344 33.01 -11.95 3.06
C GLY A 344 32.66 -10.99 4.22
N GLU A 345 33.53 -10.02 4.55
CA GLU A 345 33.23 -9.02 5.58
C GLU A 345 32.35 -7.91 5.01
N VAL A 346 31.32 -7.53 5.76
CA VAL A 346 30.38 -6.47 5.35
C VAL A 346 31.02 -5.10 5.53
N ILE A 347 31.24 -4.40 4.43
CA ILE A 347 31.79 -3.05 4.38
C ILE A 347 30.65 -2.05 4.19
N PRO A 348 30.32 -1.24 5.18
CA PRO A 348 29.23 -0.29 5.09
C PRO A 348 29.51 0.78 4.03
N LYS A 349 28.44 1.21 3.35
CA LYS A 349 28.45 2.28 2.35
C LYS A 349 27.43 3.35 2.72
N ILE A 350 27.79 4.60 2.51
CA ILE A 350 26.93 5.75 2.80
C ILE A 350 26.94 6.71 1.62
N LYS A 351 25.75 7.20 1.28
CA LYS A 351 25.63 8.36 0.39
C LYS A 351 25.48 9.61 1.25
N ILE A 352 26.42 10.54 1.11
CA ILE A 352 26.35 11.87 1.73
C ILE A 352 25.61 12.81 0.79
N SER A 353 24.82 13.70 1.35
CA SER A 353 24.04 14.72 0.63
C SER A 353 23.97 15.98 1.47
N GLU A 354 23.97 17.14 0.82
CA GLU A 354 23.70 18.44 1.46
C GLU A 354 22.33 18.46 2.16
N ASN A 355 21.34 17.73 1.63
CA ASN A 355 20.08 17.49 2.32
C ASN A 355 20.23 16.30 3.28
N VAL A 356 20.28 16.61 4.58
CA VAL A 356 20.42 15.62 5.67
C VAL A 356 19.36 14.51 5.59
N GLY A 357 18.13 14.82 5.18
CA GLY A 357 17.06 13.84 5.00
C GLY A 357 17.34 12.81 3.90
N LYS A 358 18.33 13.05 3.01
CA LYS A 358 18.76 12.12 1.95
C LYS A 358 19.95 11.26 2.33
N ILE A 359 20.52 11.44 3.52
CA ILE A 359 21.62 10.61 4.02
C ILE A 359 21.08 9.22 4.36
N THR A 360 21.76 8.19 3.83
CA THR A 360 21.36 6.80 4.06
C THR A 360 21.81 6.31 5.44
N THR A 361 21.11 5.33 6.01
CA THR A 361 21.62 4.57 7.15
C THR A 361 22.40 3.37 6.61
N PRO A 362 23.74 3.31 6.82
CA PRO A 362 24.61 2.30 6.21
C PRO A 362 24.43 0.93 6.86
N HIS A 363 25.11 -0.07 6.30
CA HIS A 363 25.27 -1.42 6.81
C HIS A 363 24.08 -2.36 6.50
N PHE A 364 24.27 -3.67 6.64
CA PHE A 364 23.22 -4.67 6.69
C PHE A 364 22.56 -4.63 8.08
N LYS A 365 21.24 -4.48 8.12
CA LYS A 365 20.48 -4.14 9.32
C LYS A 365 19.36 -5.11 9.62
N LYS A 366 18.96 -5.19 10.90
CA LYS A 366 17.68 -5.68 11.38
C LYS A 366 16.80 -4.51 11.79
N LEU A 367 15.51 -4.71 11.67
CA LEU A 367 14.47 -3.78 12.13
C LEU A 367 13.63 -4.47 13.19
N TYR A 368 13.64 -3.95 14.40
CA TYR A 368 12.79 -4.42 15.51
C TYR A 368 11.71 -3.41 15.80
N ARG A 369 10.51 -3.90 16.14
CA ARG A 369 9.46 -3.11 16.80
C ARG A 369 9.30 -3.56 18.24
N PHE A 370 9.30 -2.60 19.16
CA PHE A 370 9.11 -2.86 20.58
C PHE A 370 7.64 -2.67 20.96
N TYR A 371 7.08 -3.67 21.63
CA TYR A 371 5.71 -3.64 22.13
C TYR A 371 5.71 -3.69 23.65
N GLY A 372 4.94 -2.81 24.30
CA GLY A 372 4.74 -2.89 25.74
C GLY A 372 3.97 -4.16 26.11
N ARG A 373 4.55 -5.00 26.97
CA ARG A 373 3.92 -6.28 27.38
C ARG A 373 2.58 -6.07 28.09
N ASP A 374 2.40 -4.95 28.79
CA ASP A 374 1.15 -4.63 29.51
C ASP A 374 0.07 -4.07 28.58
N THR A 375 0.44 -3.37 27.54
CA THR A 375 -0.49 -2.61 26.67
C THR A 375 -0.69 -3.22 25.29
N GLY A 376 0.25 -4.04 24.82
CA GLY A 376 0.31 -4.51 23.45
C GLY A 376 0.57 -3.39 22.41
N LYS A 377 0.84 -2.15 22.87
CA LYS A 377 1.08 -1.00 22.01
C LYS A 377 2.53 -0.92 21.56
N ALA A 378 2.74 -0.50 20.32
CA ALA A 378 4.06 -0.22 19.77
C ALA A 378 4.68 0.98 20.47
N ILE A 379 5.92 0.85 20.93
CA ILE A 379 6.66 1.87 21.68
C ILE A 379 7.59 2.67 20.77
N SER A 380 8.39 1.95 19.98
CA SER A 380 9.37 2.49 19.01
C SER A 380 9.81 1.39 18.07
N ASP A 381 10.40 1.79 16.94
CA ASP A 381 11.15 0.89 16.09
C ASP A 381 12.66 1.10 16.31
N TYR A 382 13.43 0.05 16.13
CA TYR A 382 14.85 0.04 16.48
C TYR A 382 15.67 -0.68 15.42
N LEU A 383 16.59 0.05 14.81
CA LEU A 383 17.51 -0.46 13.79
C LEU A 383 18.83 -0.86 14.43
N THR A 384 19.25 -2.08 14.15
CA THR A 384 20.55 -2.61 14.61
C THR A 384 21.41 -3.04 13.42
N VAL A 385 22.71 -3.23 13.64
CA VAL A 385 23.52 -4.01 12.72
C VAL A 385 23.01 -5.45 12.74
N TYR A 386 23.11 -6.16 11.62
CA TYR A 386 22.51 -7.51 11.49
C TYR A 386 23.02 -8.54 12.50
N ASP A 387 24.27 -8.41 12.95
CA ASP A 387 24.89 -9.29 13.93
C ASP A 387 24.53 -8.98 15.40
N GLU A 388 23.77 -7.88 15.64
CA GLU A 388 23.23 -7.57 16.95
C GLU A 388 21.92 -8.30 17.22
N THR A 389 21.68 -8.61 18.49
CA THR A 389 20.41 -9.13 18.99
C THR A 389 19.92 -8.24 20.12
N VAL A 390 18.62 -8.00 20.16
CA VAL A 390 17.97 -7.25 21.25
C VAL A 390 17.59 -8.23 22.35
N ASP A 391 18.07 -7.97 23.59
CA ASP A 391 17.67 -8.71 24.79
C ASP A 391 16.50 -7.97 25.47
N ASP A 392 15.28 -8.40 25.19
CA ASP A 392 14.05 -7.80 25.73
C ASP A 392 13.71 -8.26 27.16
N SER A 393 14.57 -9.06 27.79
CA SER A 393 14.51 -9.39 29.20
C SER A 393 15.11 -8.30 30.12
N ARG A 394 15.81 -7.31 29.53
CA ARG A 394 16.48 -6.20 30.21
C ARG A 394 15.96 -4.87 29.73
N ASN A 395 16.11 -3.85 30.58
CA ASN A 395 15.88 -2.48 30.17
C ASN A 395 16.86 -2.07 29.06
N LEU A 396 16.37 -1.31 28.10
CA LEU A 396 17.16 -0.80 26.97
C LEU A 396 17.03 0.71 26.89
N GLU A 397 18.15 1.43 26.92
CA GLU A 397 18.16 2.86 26.61
C GLU A 397 18.19 3.03 25.08
N ILE A 398 17.22 3.78 24.55
CA ILE A 398 17.13 4.19 23.16
C ILE A 398 17.25 5.70 23.05
N PHE A 399 17.66 6.21 21.88
CA PHE A 399 17.83 7.64 21.66
C PHE A 399 17.51 7.99 20.20
N ASP A 400 17.01 9.21 20.01
CA ASP A 400 16.75 9.79 18.70
C ASP A 400 18.10 10.08 18.00
N PRO A 401 18.42 9.46 16.84
CA PRO A 401 19.70 9.64 16.16
C PRO A 401 19.91 11.05 15.62
N ASP A 402 18.86 11.82 15.39
CA ASP A 402 18.91 13.20 14.92
C ASP A 402 18.91 14.20 16.11
N ALA A 403 18.62 13.72 17.35
CA ALA A 403 18.56 14.53 18.56
C ALA A 403 18.99 13.72 19.82
N THR A 404 20.27 13.39 19.90
CA THR A 404 20.86 12.41 20.84
C THR A 404 20.67 12.71 22.33
N TRP A 405 20.26 13.92 22.68
CA TRP A 405 19.86 14.27 24.03
C TRP A 405 18.45 13.75 24.43
N LYS A 406 17.63 13.38 23.46
CA LYS A 406 16.35 12.73 23.69
C LYS A 406 16.59 11.25 23.88
N ARG A 407 16.61 10.84 25.15
CA ARG A 407 16.82 9.45 25.54
C ARG A 407 15.62 8.91 26.28
N LYS A 408 15.36 7.63 26.12
CA LYS A 408 14.26 6.92 26.78
C LYS A 408 14.75 5.54 27.21
N GLU A 409 14.48 5.18 28.45
CA GLU A 409 14.61 3.81 28.90
C GLU A 409 13.32 3.04 28.59
N VAL A 410 13.45 1.95 27.82
CA VAL A 410 12.36 1.03 27.52
C VAL A 410 12.47 -0.17 28.46
N TYR A 411 11.39 -0.48 29.13
CA TYR A 411 11.30 -1.59 30.07
C TYR A 411 10.02 -2.39 29.85
N HIS A 412 10.01 -3.65 30.26
CA HIS A 412 8.88 -4.56 30.18
C HIS A 412 8.26 -4.61 28.78
N PHE A 413 9.11 -4.82 27.78
CA PHE A 413 8.72 -4.84 26.37
C PHE A 413 8.99 -6.20 25.73
N GLU A 414 8.44 -6.41 24.54
CA GLU A 414 8.72 -7.50 23.63
C GLU A 414 9.33 -6.90 22.35
N ALA A 415 10.47 -7.42 21.91
CA ALA A 415 11.11 -7.04 20.66
C ALA A 415 10.75 -8.03 19.55
N ARG A 416 10.09 -7.56 18.50
CA ARG A 416 9.78 -8.36 17.31
C ARG A 416 10.58 -7.88 16.11
N GLU A 417 11.28 -8.79 15.45
CA GLU A 417 11.93 -8.49 14.19
C GLU A 417 10.87 -8.37 13.09
N LEU A 418 10.88 -7.26 12.34
CA LEU A 418 9.89 -6.98 11.30
C LEU A 418 10.35 -7.46 9.92
N LEU A 419 11.66 -7.49 9.64
CA LEU A 419 12.20 -8.00 8.39
C LEU A 419 12.24 -9.51 8.41
N VAL A 420 11.32 -10.14 7.66
CA VAL A 420 11.28 -11.60 7.54
C VAL A 420 11.99 -12.06 6.26
N PRO A 421 12.61 -13.26 6.24
CA PRO A 421 13.23 -13.79 5.02
C PRO A 421 12.16 -14.11 3.96
N ILE A 422 12.36 -13.57 2.76
CA ILE A 422 11.51 -13.82 1.59
C ILE A 422 12.21 -14.80 0.66
N TYR A 423 13.45 -14.51 0.26
CA TYR A 423 14.34 -15.39 -0.49
C TYR A 423 15.59 -15.66 0.32
N LEU A 424 16.07 -16.89 0.28
CA LEU A 424 17.39 -17.29 0.79
C LEU A 424 18.11 -18.12 -0.27
N ASN A 425 19.29 -17.68 -0.68
CA ASN A 425 20.08 -18.30 -1.74
C ASN A 425 19.24 -18.52 -3.03
N GLY A 426 18.51 -17.50 -3.47
CA GLY A 426 17.67 -17.53 -4.65
C GLY A 426 16.38 -18.36 -4.54
N LYS A 427 16.06 -18.90 -3.36
CA LYS A 427 14.87 -19.74 -3.16
C LYS A 427 13.83 -18.98 -2.35
N LEU A 428 12.60 -18.97 -2.83
CA LEU A 428 11.46 -18.45 -2.10
C LEU A 428 11.21 -19.30 -0.85
N VAL A 429 11.35 -18.68 0.32
CA VAL A 429 11.11 -19.33 1.63
C VAL A 429 9.89 -18.76 2.35
N TYR A 430 9.38 -17.62 1.88
CA TYR A 430 8.22 -16.96 2.47
C TYR A 430 6.93 -17.66 2.07
N LYS A 431 6.13 -18.03 3.08
CA LYS A 431 4.78 -18.54 2.84
C LYS A 431 3.85 -17.35 2.63
N ARG A 432 3.43 -17.14 1.39
CA ARG A 432 2.53 -16.05 1.01
C ARG A 432 1.18 -16.19 1.72
N PRO A 433 0.74 -15.23 2.55
CA PRO A 433 -0.57 -15.26 3.17
C PRO A 433 -1.68 -14.91 2.16
N GLY A 434 -2.90 -15.38 2.42
CA GLY A 434 -4.07 -14.96 1.64
C GLY A 434 -4.45 -13.51 1.93
N ILE A 435 -5.17 -12.86 0.99
CA ILE A 435 -5.50 -11.43 1.10
C ILE A 435 -6.31 -11.08 2.36
N GLU A 436 -7.20 -11.97 2.81
CA GLU A 436 -7.97 -11.80 4.04
C GLU A 436 -7.07 -11.81 5.29
N GLU A 437 -6.03 -12.64 5.26
CA GLU A 437 -5.05 -12.71 6.34
C GLU A 437 -4.23 -11.43 6.40
N ILE A 438 -3.78 -10.92 5.25
CA ILE A 438 -3.05 -9.65 5.15
C ILE A 438 -3.92 -8.49 5.66
N LYS A 439 -5.18 -8.43 5.24
CA LYS A 439 -6.13 -7.39 5.68
C LYS A 439 -6.35 -7.41 7.20
N ARG A 440 -6.56 -8.59 7.77
CA ARG A 440 -6.70 -8.76 9.22
C ARG A 440 -5.43 -8.34 9.95
N TYR A 441 -4.27 -8.80 9.46
CA TYR A 441 -2.97 -8.42 10.00
C TYR A 441 -2.76 -6.90 9.96
N CYS A 442 -3.09 -6.25 8.84
CA CYS A 442 -3.01 -4.78 8.74
C CYS A 442 -3.85 -4.09 9.83
N ALA A 443 -5.10 -4.50 10.01
CA ALA A 443 -5.96 -3.93 11.04
C ALA A 443 -5.37 -4.12 12.45
N GLU A 444 -4.92 -5.34 12.78
CA GLU A 444 -4.29 -5.67 14.05
C GLU A 444 -3.03 -4.83 14.31
N GLN A 445 -2.16 -4.68 13.28
CA GLN A 445 -0.94 -3.89 13.41
C GLN A 445 -1.20 -2.39 13.56
N VAL A 446 -2.17 -1.83 12.83
CA VAL A 446 -2.58 -0.43 12.99
C VAL A 446 -3.16 -0.19 14.39
N ASP A 447 -3.87 -1.16 14.95
CA ASP A 447 -4.42 -1.05 16.30
C ASP A 447 -3.34 -1.05 17.39
N THR A 448 -2.15 -1.57 17.13
CA THR A 448 -1.02 -1.45 18.07
C THR A 448 -0.48 -0.03 18.20
N LEU A 449 -0.68 0.83 17.20
CA LEU A 449 -0.24 2.22 17.26
C LEU A 449 -1.08 3.04 18.24
N TRP A 450 -0.45 4.02 18.87
CA TRP A 450 -1.12 5.01 19.71
C TRP A 450 -2.00 5.95 18.87
N ASP A 451 -3.09 6.44 19.44
CA ASP A 451 -4.04 7.29 18.73
C ASP A 451 -3.42 8.62 18.27
N GLU A 452 -2.43 9.11 19.02
CA GLU A 452 -1.66 10.31 18.69
C GLU A 452 -0.87 10.16 17.39
N VAL A 453 -0.34 8.97 17.09
CA VAL A 453 0.35 8.66 15.85
C VAL A 453 -0.64 8.56 14.68
N LYS A 454 -1.88 8.19 14.98
CA LYS A 454 -2.95 8.00 13.99
C LYS A 454 -3.71 9.28 13.63
N ARG A 455 -3.39 10.45 14.16
CA ARG A 455 -4.05 11.72 13.82
C ARG A 455 -3.92 12.02 12.32
N PHE A 456 -4.93 12.66 11.77
CA PHE A 456 -4.89 13.12 10.36
C PHE A 456 -4.02 14.37 10.21
N ASP A 457 -4.10 15.27 11.19
CA ASP A 457 -3.33 16.50 11.25
C ASP A 457 -2.37 16.46 12.43
N ASN A 458 -1.14 16.90 12.21
CA ASN A 458 -0.09 17.00 13.22
C ASN A 458 0.02 15.72 14.09
N PRO A 459 0.22 14.53 13.49
CA PRO A 459 0.40 13.31 14.24
C PRO A 459 1.65 13.39 15.12
N HIS A 460 1.66 12.66 16.22
CA HIS A 460 2.86 12.50 17.02
C HIS A 460 3.92 11.73 16.22
N ASN A 461 5.15 12.21 16.21
CA ASN A 461 6.27 11.53 15.59
C ASN A 461 6.54 10.20 16.29
N TYR A 462 6.49 9.12 15.55
CA TYR A 462 6.88 7.82 16.03
C TYR A 462 8.41 7.71 16.08
N TYR A 463 8.95 7.05 17.07
CA TYR A 463 10.39 6.93 17.26
C TYR A 463 10.96 5.80 16.42
N VAL A 464 11.96 6.11 15.62
CA VAL A 464 12.79 5.16 14.86
C VAL A 464 14.24 5.39 15.26
N ASP A 465 14.71 4.58 16.18
CA ASP A 465 15.99 4.75 16.84
C ASP A 465 17.06 3.81 16.27
N LEU A 466 18.34 4.12 16.51
CA LEU A 466 19.46 3.29 16.07
C LEU A 466 20.17 2.68 17.28
N SER A 467 20.72 1.47 17.11
CA SER A 467 21.67 0.94 18.07
C SER A 467 22.91 1.83 18.14
N GLN A 468 23.57 1.85 19.29
CA GLN A 468 24.80 2.63 19.45
C GLN A 468 25.86 2.25 18.40
N LYS A 469 26.00 0.95 18.14
CA LYS A 469 26.94 0.44 17.12
C LYS A 469 26.61 0.98 15.73
N LEU A 470 25.33 0.93 15.32
CA LEU A 470 24.91 1.42 14.01
C LEU A 470 25.06 2.94 13.89
N TYR A 471 24.73 3.68 14.96
CA TYR A 471 24.92 5.12 15.05
C TYR A 471 26.39 5.51 14.92
N ASP A 472 27.30 4.82 15.63
CA ASP A 472 28.74 5.09 15.58
C ASP A 472 29.32 4.82 14.19
N ILE A 473 28.91 3.71 13.53
CA ILE A 473 29.30 3.42 12.14
C ILE A 473 28.86 4.53 11.19
N LYS A 474 27.62 4.98 11.31
CA LYS A 474 27.07 6.07 10.47
C LYS A 474 27.88 7.36 10.65
N ASN A 475 28.14 7.76 11.88
CA ASN A 475 28.89 8.98 12.17
C ASN A 475 30.35 8.89 11.76
N HIS A 476 31.00 7.74 11.93
CA HIS A 476 32.34 7.51 11.46
C HIS A 476 32.45 7.73 9.95
N LEU A 477 31.56 7.11 9.16
CA LEU A 477 31.55 7.29 7.71
C LEU A 477 31.24 8.72 7.28
N LEU A 478 30.38 9.45 8.01
CA LEU A 478 30.10 10.86 7.74
C LEU A 478 31.36 11.74 7.95
N ASN A 479 32.14 11.42 8.99
CA ASN A 479 33.35 12.20 9.32
C ASN A 479 34.55 11.86 8.40
N GLU A 480 34.65 10.61 7.93
CA GLU A 480 35.77 10.22 7.01
C GLU A 480 35.60 10.77 5.59
N LYS A 481 34.38 11.09 5.17
CA LYS A 481 34.05 11.51 3.80
C LYS A 481 33.91 13.03 3.64
N ASN A 482 33.95 13.77 4.73
CA ASN A 482 33.99 15.24 4.76
C ASN A 482 35.42 15.73 5.03
#